data_749977c228f1327edc2df2af0cb4fb4d
#
_entry.id   749977c228f1327edc2df2af0cb4fb4d
#
_cell.length_a   1.000
_cell.length_b   1.000
_cell.length_c   1.000
_cell.angle_alpha   90.00
_cell.angle_beta   90.00
_cell.angle_gamma   90.00
#
_symmetry.space_group_name_H-M   'P 1'
#
loop_
_entity.id
_entity.type
_entity.pdbx_description
1 polymer ?
#
loop_
_entity_poly.entity_id
_entity_poly.type
_entity_poly.pdbx_seq_one_letter_code
_entity_poly.pdbx_strand_id
1 'polypeptide(L)'
;IPAAHMVTQLHSAFMNQLDPESPLTLGNCQLNAGSAYNVIPEYADLGGSVRYFRPETGERALEIICKLAEATAACHKCTVIFDKENRISLPPVINDEQVVRSVRKTMQEISGADRVFQACPHWYASETFSKYLERYPGALGLVGIRNERCGFGAPHHSERFDVDESAMVHGICAEVA
;
A
#
# COMPACT_ATOMS: atom_id res chain seq x y z
N ILE A 1 -8.29 11.61 -24.31
CA ILE A 1 -8.02 12.90 -23.63
C ILE A 1 -8.59 12.90 -22.22
N PRO A 2 -9.89 12.61 -21.92
CA PRO A 2 -10.42 12.69 -20.55
C PRO A 2 -9.61 11.93 -19.52
N ALA A 3 -9.26 10.68 -19.81
CA ALA A 3 -8.47 9.85 -18.90
C ALA A 3 -7.05 10.42 -18.61
N ALA A 4 -6.42 11.03 -19.63
CA ALA A 4 -5.14 11.71 -19.44
C ALA A 4 -5.27 12.96 -18.55
N HIS A 5 -6.35 13.73 -18.71
CA HIS A 5 -6.65 14.85 -17.81
C HIS A 5 -6.87 14.37 -16.38
N MET A 6 -7.58 13.26 -16.19
CA MET A 6 -7.76 12.69 -14.85
C MET A 6 -6.42 12.34 -14.20
N VAL A 7 -5.50 11.69 -14.92
CA VAL A 7 -4.16 11.35 -14.40
C VAL A 7 -3.41 12.60 -13.93
N THR A 8 -3.41 13.66 -14.72
CA THR A 8 -2.68 14.90 -14.36
C THR A 8 -3.34 15.68 -13.23
N GLN A 9 -4.66 15.60 -13.07
CA GLN A 9 -5.41 16.33 -12.07
C GLN A 9 -5.46 15.61 -10.70
N LEU A 10 -5.41 14.28 -10.69
CA LEU A 10 -5.49 13.49 -9.45
C LEU A 10 -4.44 13.91 -8.42
N HIS A 11 -3.20 14.07 -8.86
CA HIS A 11 -2.11 14.46 -7.96
C HIS A 11 -2.38 15.84 -7.32
N SER A 12 -2.76 16.81 -8.12
CA SER A 12 -3.12 18.15 -7.63
C SER A 12 -4.35 18.13 -6.72
N ALA A 13 -5.35 17.31 -7.05
CA ALA A 13 -6.55 17.17 -6.22
C ALA A 13 -6.21 16.59 -4.83
N PHE A 14 -5.32 15.62 -4.76
CA PHE A 14 -4.86 15.05 -3.49
C PHE A 14 -4.09 16.07 -2.66
N MET A 15 -3.15 16.79 -3.29
CA MET A 15 -2.39 17.85 -2.61
C MET A 15 -3.25 18.95 -2.01
N ASN A 16 -4.40 19.26 -2.63
CA ASN A 16 -5.30 20.34 -2.19
C ASN A 16 -6.39 19.87 -1.21
N GLN A 17 -6.72 18.58 -1.16
CA GLN A 17 -7.89 18.07 -0.46
C GLN A 17 -7.58 17.06 0.64
N LEU A 18 -6.37 16.53 0.69
CA LEU A 18 -5.92 15.63 1.74
C LEU A 18 -5.05 16.37 2.74
N ASP A 19 -5.04 15.87 3.96
CA ASP A 19 -4.17 16.33 5.02
C ASP A 19 -2.71 16.02 4.66
N PRO A 20 -1.81 17.01 4.57
CA PRO A 20 -0.40 16.80 4.24
C PRO A 20 0.35 15.97 5.29
N GLU A 21 -0.16 15.88 6.52
CA GLU A 21 0.40 15.02 7.57
C GLU A 21 -0.07 13.55 7.47
N SER A 22 -0.99 13.24 6.53
CA SER A 22 -1.47 11.88 6.29
C SER A 22 -0.76 11.25 5.11
N PRO A 23 0.26 10.40 5.34
CA PRO A 23 1.03 9.80 4.27
C PRO A 23 0.16 8.98 3.31
N LEU A 24 0.26 9.29 2.04
CA LEU A 24 -0.45 8.60 0.96
C LEU A 24 0.43 8.55 -0.29
N THR A 25 0.33 7.45 -1.04
CA THR A 25 0.90 7.36 -2.38
C THR A 25 -0.18 7.00 -3.39
N LEU A 26 -0.07 7.56 -4.59
CA LEU A 26 -0.91 7.26 -5.74
C LEU A 26 -0.03 6.77 -6.88
N GLY A 27 -0.25 5.56 -7.34
CA GLY A 27 0.34 5.01 -8.56
C GLY A 27 -0.72 4.91 -9.65
N ASN A 28 -0.61 5.71 -10.70
CA ASN A 28 -1.38 5.53 -11.93
C ASN A 28 -0.61 4.52 -12.79
N CYS A 29 -1.00 3.25 -12.71
CA CYS A 29 -0.21 2.16 -13.25
C CYS A 29 -0.64 1.75 -14.66
N GLN A 30 -1.85 2.12 -15.05
CA GLN A 30 -2.45 1.69 -16.30
C GLN A 30 -3.30 2.78 -16.93
N LEU A 31 -3.05 3.08 -18.21
CA LEU A 31 -3.88 3.92 -19.04
C LEU A 31 -3.89 3.34 -20.45
N ASN A 32 -5.00 2.73 -20.83
CA ASN A 32 -5.18 2.10 -22.13
C ASN A 32 -6.29 2.77 -22.90
N ALA A 33 -6.04 3.12 -24.17
CA ALA A 33 -7.03 3.71 -25.05
C ALA A 33 -6.66 3.53 -26.51
N GLY A 34 -7.58 3.00 -27.29
CA GLY A 34 -7.44 2.86 -28.74
C GLY A 34 -6.52 1.73 -29.19
N SER A 35 -6.70 1.34 -30.46
CA SER A 35 -5.92 0.30 -31.13
C SER A 35 -5.29 0.78 -32.43
N ALA A 36 -5.71 1.95 -32.92
CA ALA A 36 -5.21 2.53 -34.17
C ALA A 36 -5.11 4.07 -34.04
N TYR A 37 -4.09 4.64 -34.65
CA TYR A 37 -3.76 6.07 -34.53
C TYR A 37 -4.73 7.01 -35.23
N ASN A 38 -5.56 6.50 -36.12
CA ASN A 38 -6.55 7.27 -36.90
C ASN A 38 -8.01 7.03 -36.44
N VAL A 39 -8.21 6.32 -35.34
CA VAL A 39 -9.55 6.01 -34.78
C VAL A 39 -9.64 6.51 -33.34
N ILE A 40 -10.63 7.38 -33.09
CA ILE A 40 -10.93 7.83 -31.72
C ILE A 40 -11.57 6.65 -30.97
N PRO A 41 -11.00 6.19 -29.85
CA PRO A 41 -11.57 5.08 -29.09
C PRO A 41 -12.88 5.47 -28.41
N GLU A 42 -13.79 4.50 -28.32
CA GLU A 42 -15.05 4.65 -27.62
C GLU A 42 -14.86 4.74 -26.11
N TYR A 43 -13.89 4.01 -25.59
CA TYR A 43 -13.56 4.00 -24.16
C TYR A 43 -12.05 4.03 -23.89
N ALA A 44 -11.72 4.37 -22.66
CA ALA A 44 -10.36 4.32 -22.12
C ALA A 44 -10.40 3.77 -20.70
N ASP A 45 -9.48 2.87 -20.40
CA ASP A 45 -9.32 2.28 -19.08
C ASP A 45 -8.22 3.00 -18.32
N LEU A 46 -8.51 3.43 -17.11
CA LEU A 46 -7.56 4.00 -16.15
C LEU A 46 -7.56 3.16 -14.88
N GLY A 47 -6.41 2.62 -14.53
CA GLY A 47 -6.21 1.85 -13.33
C GLY A 47 -5.02 2.33 -12.51
N GLY A 48 -5.10 2.15 -11.19
CA GLY A 48 -4.05 2.56 -10.30
C GLY A 48 -4.19 1.95 -8.91
N SER A 49 -3.28 2.32 -8.02
CA SER A 49 -3.32 1.92 -6.63
C SER A 49 -3.07 3.11 -5.71
N VAL A 50 -3.78 3.13 -4.60
CA VAL A 50 -3.59 4.09 -3.52
C VAL A 50 -3.10 3.34 -2.29
N ARG A 51 -2.06 3.86 -1.66
CA ARG A 51 -1.52 3.33 -0.39
C ARG A 51 -1.65 4.39 0.67
N TYR A 52 -2.14 4.03 1.84
CA TYR A 52 -2.44 4.94 2.94
C TYR A 52 -2.25 4.22 4.28
N PHE A 53 -2.15 4.99 5.38
CA PHE A 53 -1.94 4.46 6.73
C PHE A 53 -3.10 4.76 7.69
N ARG A 54 -4.04 5.61 7.28
CA ARG A 54 -5.25 5.91 8.04
C ARG A 54 -6.49 5.59 7.20
N PRO A 55 -7.46 4.82 7.70
CA PRO A 55 -8.68 4.46 6.95
C PRO A 55 -9.38 5.67 6.34
N GLU A 56 -9.51 6.75 7.12
CA GLU A 56 -10.20 7.99 6.71
C GLU A 56 -9.50 8.64 5.50
N THR A 57 -8.18 8.55 5.43
CA THR A 57 -7.39 9.06 4.29
C THR A 57 -7.68 8.25 3.04
N GLY A 58 -7.79 6.92 3.17
CA GLY A 58 -8.15 6.03 2.07
C GLY A 58 -9.55 6.29 1.53
N GLU A 59 -10.53 6.41 2.42
CA GLU A 59 -11.92 6.72 2.07
C GLU A 59 -12.02 8.07 1.37
N ARG A 60 -11.37 9.08 1.92
CA ARG A 60 -11.34 10.41 1.31
C ARG A 60 -10.67 10.43 -0.05
N ALA A 61 -9.57 9.69 -0.22
CA ALA A 61 -8.89 9.55 -1.50
C ALA A 61 -9.80 8.91 -2.55
N LEU A 62 -10.53 7.85 -2.20
CA LEU A 62 -11.48 7.20 -3.08
C LEU A 62 -12.61 8.16 -3.49
N GLU A 63 -13.15 8.93 -2.54
CA GLU A 63 -14.17 9.95 -2.82
C GLU A 63 -13.65 11.01 -3.82
N ILE A 64 -12.42 11.50 -3.64
CA ILE A 64 -11.79 12.46 -4.54
C ILE A 64 -11.64 11.86 -5.95
N ILE A 65 -11.17 10.60 -6.05
CA ILE A 65 -11.03 9.90 -7.32
C ILE A 65 -12.37 9.84 -8.06
N CYS A 66 -13.42 9.40 -7.38
CA CYS A 66 -14.74 9.27 -7.99
C CYS A 66 -15.29 10.64 -8.46
N LYS A 67 -15.27 11.65 -7.60
CA LYS A 67 -15.75 12.99 -7.94
C LYS A 67 -14.97 13.62 -9.10
N LEU A 68 -13.65 13.46 -9.10
CA LEU A 68 -12.82 14.01 -10.16
C LEU A 68 -13.06 13.28 -11.49
N ALA A 69 -13.23 11.97 -11.46
CA ALA A 69 -13.54 11.18 -12.65
C ALA A 69 -14.86 11.63 -13.29
N GLU A 70 -15.91 11.75 -12.49
CA GLU A 70 -17.22 12.21 -12.94
C GLU A 70 -17.18 13.64 -13.50
N ALA A 71 -16.53 14.56 -12.80
CA ALA A 71 -16.40 15.94 -13.24
C ALA A 71 -15.59 16.06 -14.55
N THR A 72 -14.47 15.32 -14.64
CA THR A 72 -13.63 15.31 -15.84
C THR A 72 -14.40 14.72 -17.04
N ALA A 73 -15.10 13.62 -16.85
CA ALA A 73 -15.90 13.01 -17.90
C ALA A 73 -17.01 13.95 -18.39
N ALA A 74 -17.73 14.60 -17.46
CA ALA A 74 -18.79 15.56 -17.79
C ALA A 74 -18.27 16.71 -18.66
N CYS A 75 -17.08 17.26 -18.37
CA CYS A 75 -16.44 18.31 -19.17
C CYS A 75 -16.19 17.89 -20.64
N HIS A 76 -16.07 16.59 -20.88
CA HIS A 76 -15.79 16.01 -22.20
C HIS A 76 -17.00 15.31 -22.83
N LYS A 77 -18.19 15.46 -22.26
CA LYS A 77 -19.42 14.74 -22.69
C LYS A 77 -19.24 13.20 -22.70
N CYS A 78 -18.48 12.70 -21.76
CA CYS A 78 -18.25 11.27 -21.53
C CYS A 78 -18.97 10.83 -20.26
N THR A 79 -19.04 9.52 -20.06
CA THR A 79 -19.51 8.88 -18.81
C THR A 79 -18.38 8.08 -18.18
N VAL A 80 -18.45 7.92 -16.87
CA VAL A 80 -17.54 7.04 -16.13
C VAL A 80 -18.27 5.76 -15.75
N ILE A 81 -17.58 4.65 -15.92
CA ILE A 81 -18.00 3.35 -15.39
C ILE A 81 -16.95 2.95 -14.37
N PHE A 82 -17.35 2.86 -13.11
CA PHE A 82 -16.46 2.36 -12.06
C PHE A 82 -16.49 0.84 -12.05
N ASP A 83 -15.31 0.23 -12.11
CA ASP A 83 -15.18 -1.21 -11.93
C ASP A 83 -15.53 -1.58 -10.48
N LYS A 84 -16.00 -2.84 -10.29
CA LYS A 84 -16.27 -3.40 -8.96
C LYS A 84 -15.05 -3.39 -8.03
N GLU A 85 -13.85 -3.34 -8.60
CA GLU A 85 -12.59 -3.25 -7.85
C GLU A 85 -12.23 -1.79 -7.46
N ASN A 86 -13.00 -0.79 -7.92
CA ASN A 86 -12.85 0.61 -7.48
C ASN A 86 -13.37 0.79 -6.05
N ARG A 87 -12.64 0.23 -5.10
CA ARG A 87 -12.99 0.17 -3.68
C ARG A 87 -11.76 0.07 -2.80
N ILE A 88 -11.94 0.29 -1.52
CA ILE A 88 -10.94 -0.06 -0.51
C ILE A 88 -10.92 -1.58 -0.38
N SER A 89 -9.84 -2.20 -0.85
CA SER A 89 -9.69 -3.67 -0.86
C SER A 89 -9.06 -4.20 0.41
N LEU A 90 -8.09 -3.46 0.97
CA LEU A 90 -7.38 -3.80 2.19
C LEU A 90 -7.25 -2.58 3.10
N PRO A 91 -7.63 -2.69 4.38
CA PRO A 91 -7.33 -1.68 5.38
C PRO A 91 -5.82 -1.61 5.66
N PRO A 92 -5.32 -0.53 6.28
CA PRO A 92 -3.94 -0.48 6.75
C PRO A 92 -3.72 -1.49 7.89
N VAL A 93 -2.48 -1.95 8.04
CA VAL A 93 -2.06 -2.74 9.20
C VAL A 93 -1.94 -1.81 10.40
N ILE A 94 -2.80 -2.00 11.39
CA ILE A 94 -2.78 -1.25 12.66
C ILE A 94 -2.52 -2.26 13.78
N ASN A 95 -1.32 -2.25 14.30
CA ASN A 95 -0.90 -3.17 15.35
C ASN A 95 -1.51 -2.79 16.71
N ASP A 96 -1.95 -3.79 17.46
CA ASP A 96 -2.39 -3.61 18.85
C ASP A 96 -1.18 -3.29 19.75
N GLU A 97 -1.29 -2.24 20.54
CA GLU A 97 -0.20 -1.72 21.37
C GLU A 97 0.20 -2.69 22.50
N GLN A 98 -0.75 -3.44 23.07
CA GLN A 98 -0.46 -4.37 24.16
C GLN A 98 0.26 -5.58 23.61
N VAL A 99 -0.19 -6.11 22.48
CA VAL A 99 0.47 -7.24 21.79
C VAL A 99 1.89 -6.83 21.38
N VAL A 100 2.07 -5.67 20.77
CA VAL A 100 3.41 -5.16 20.40
C VAL A 100 4.33 -5.06 21.61
N ARG A 101 3.82 -4.52 22.74
CA ARG A 101 4.63 -4.41 23.97
C ARG A 101 5.05 -5.78 24.52
N SER A 102 4.12 -6.74 24.52
CA SER A 102 4.39 -8.10 25.01
C SER A 102 5.44 -8.79 24.16
N VAL A 103 5.18 -8.90 22.85
CA VAL A 103 6.10 -9.57 21.91
C VAL A 103 7.48 -8.89 21.90
N ARG A 104 7.53 -7.56 21.92
CA ARG A 104 8.78 -6.82 21.94
C ARG A 104 9.61 -7.15 23.20
N LYS A 105 8.98 -7.19 24.37
CA LYS A 105 9.66 -7.53 25.62
C LYS A 105 10.28 -8.94 25.55
N THR A 106 9.49 -9.93 25.14
CA THR A 106 9.96 -11.31 25.00
C THR A 106 11.08 -11.42 23.97
N MET A 107 10.95 -10.75 22.83
CA MET A 107 11.99 -10.77 21.80
C MET A 107 13.29 -10.09 22.22
N GLN A 108 13.21 -9.04 23.05
CA GLN A 108 14.40 -8.42 23.62
C GLN A 108 15.14 -9.36 24.59
N GLU A 109 14.39 -10.17 25.35
CA GLU A 109 14.96 -11.19 26.25
C GLU A 109 15.61 -12.36 25.47
N ILE A 110 15.03 -12.76 24.33
CA ILE A 110 15.52 -13.88 23.52
C ILE A 110 16.67 -13.47 22.59
N SER A 111 16.51 -12.36 21.88
CA SER A 111 17.41 -11.96 20.78
C SER A 111 18.39 -10.86 21.15
N GLY A 112 18.18 -10.18 22.27
CA GLY A 112 18.91 -9.00 22.70
C GLY A 112 18.20 -7.69 22.27
N ALA A 113 18.29 -6.69 23.14
CA ALA A 113 17.61 -5.40 22.95
C ALA A 113 18.10 -4.62 21.73
N ASP A 114 19.33 -4.80 21.32
CA ASP A 114 19.99 -4.18 20.17
C ASP A 114 19.49 -4.73 18.83
N ARG A 115 18.81 -5.86 18.83
CA ARG A 115 18.23 -6.51 17.63
C ARG A 115 16.74 -6.29 17.46
N VAL A 116 16.08 -5.66 18.42
CA VAL A 116 14.62 -5.46 18.40
C VAL A 116 14.30 -3.99 18.28
N PHE A 117 13.88 -3.56 17.09
CA PHE A 117 13.58 -2.18 16.79
C PHE A 117 12.12 -1.84 17.09
N GLN A 118 11.89 -0.68 17.67
CA GLN A 118 10.54 -0.21 18.01
C GLN A 118 9.82 0.47 16.84
N ALA A 119 10.57 1.12 15.96
CA ALA A 119 10.03 1.89 14.85
C ALA A 119 10.46 1.27 13.54
N CYS A 120 9.49 1.15 12.65
CA CYS A 120 9.71 0.80 11.26
C CYS A 120 9.32 2.02 10.41
N PRO A 121 10.08 2.38 9.37
CA PRO A 121 9.63 3.39 8.42
C PRO A 121 8.31 2.94 7.77
N HIS A 122 7.52 3.91 7.32
CA HIS A 122 6.28 3.62 6.59
C HIS A 122 6.55 2.70 5.41
N TRP A 123 5.97 1.50 5.45
CA TRP A 123 6.10 0.52 4.38
C TRP A 123 4.81 0.47 3.56
N TYR A 124 4.89 0.97 2.33
CA TYR A 124 3.75 1.09 1.43
C TYR A 124 3.36 -0.24 0.73
N ALA A 125 3.59 -1.37 1.38
CA ALA A 125 3.12 -2.67 0.90
C ALA A 125 1.66 -2.90 1.30
N SER A 126 0.97 -3.80 0.59
CA SER A 126 -0.34 -4.32 1.00
C SER A 126 -0.15 -5.61 1.75
N GLU A 127 -0.90 -5.76 2.84
CA GLU A 127 -0.83 -6.97 3.66
C GLU A 127 -2.25 -7.43 4.04
N THR A 128 -2.57 -8.68 3.69
CA THR A 128 -3.90 -9.24 3.98
C THR A 128 -4.12 -9.51 5.47
N PHE A 129 -3.06 -9.59 6.26
CA PHE A 129 -3.12 -9.72 7.70
C PHE A 129 -3.91 -8.59 8.36
N SER A 130 -3.96 -7.42 7.72
CA SER A 130 -4.79 -6.29 8.17
C SER A 130 -6.26 -6.67 8.41
N LYS A 131 -6.82 -7.62 7.63
CA LYS A 131 -8.21 -8.09 7.81
C LYS A 131 -8.42 -8.91 9.09
N TYR A 132 -7.37 -9.55 9.60
CA TYR A 132 -7.42 -10.22 10.90
C TYR A 132 -7.40 -9.19 12.02
N LEU A 133 -6.59 -8.12 11.87
CA LEU A 133 -6.48 -7.06 12.85
C LEU A 133 -7.76 -6.22 13.01
N GLU A 134 -8.65 -6.20 12.03
CA GLU A 134 -10.00 -5.61 12.17
C GLU A 134 -10.88 -6.38 13.17
N ARG A 135 -10.55 -7.64 13.48
CA ARG A 135 -11.38 -8.52 14.30
C ARG A 135 -10.71 -8.98 15.60
N TYR A 136 -9.40 -9.05 15.58
CA TYR A 136 -8.61 -9.58 16.69
C TYR A 136 -7.44 -8.67 16.99
N PRO A 137 -7.13 -8.44 18.28
CA PRO A 137 -5.89 -7.77 18.64
C PRO A 137 -4.71 -8.62 18.19
N GLY A 138 -3.74 -7.99 17.54
CA GLY A 138 -2.57 -8.66 16.99
C GLY A 138 -1.52 -7.68 16.53
N ALA A 139 -0.40 -8.19 16.08
CA ALA A 139 0.69 -7.39 15.53
C ALA A 139 1.38 -8.09 14.37
N LEU A 140 1.67 -7.33 13.33
CA LEU A 140 2.57 -7.74 12.26
C LEU A 140 3.98 -7.29 12.61
N GLY A 141 4.87 -8.24 12.79
CA GLY A 141 6.30 -8.00 12.95
C GLY A 141 7.06 -8.22 11.63
N LEU A 142 8.19 -7.57 11.48
CA LEU A 142 9.09 -7.75 10.37
C LEU A 142 10.39 -8.39 10.85
N VAL A 143 10.84 -9.43 10.16
CA VAL A 143 12.13 -10.10 10.42
C VAL A 143 13.14 -9.64 9.38
N GLY A 144 14.28 -9.11 9.83
CA GLY A 144 15.38 -8.73 8.96
C GLY A 144 16.07 -9.97 8.37
N ILE A 145 16.03 -10.10 7.05
CA ILE A 145 16.54 -11.27 6.30
C ILE A 145 17.73 -10.93 5.38
N ARG A 146 18.17 -9.68 5.37
CA ARG A 146 19.24 -9.20 4.49
C ARG A 146 20.60 -9.56 5.06
N ASN A 147 21.44 -10.17 4.23
CA ASN A 147 22.84 -10.45 4.55
C ASN A 147 23.72 -10.28 3.29
N GLU A 148 24.28 -9.12 3.10
CA GLU A 148 25.10 -8.80 1.91
C GLU A 148 26.38 -9.62 1.84
N ARG A 149 26.93 -10.07 2.99
CA ARG A 149 28.14 -10.91 3.02
C ARG A 149 27.89 -12.28 2.41
N CYS A 150 26.66 -12.77 2.49
CA CYS A 150 26.21 -14.03 1.90
C CYS A 150 25.53 -13.87 0.54
N GLY A 151 25.41 -12.63 0.03
CA GLY A 151 24.76 -12.34 -1.24
C GLY A 151 23.24 -12.08 -1.13
N PHE A 152 22.66 -12.12 0.07
CA PHE A 152 21.22 -11.92 0.32
C PHE A 152 20.91 -10.45 0.50
N GLY A 153 20.80 -9.69 -0.58
CA GLY A 153 20.57 -8.25 -0.54
C GLY A 153 19.62 -7.72 -1.62
N ALA A 154 19.15 -8.60 -2.51
CA ALA A 154 18.24 -8.20 -3.58
C ALA A 154 16.87 -7.75 -3.02
N PRO A 155 16.21 -6.74 -3.64
CA PRO A 155 14.90 -6.26 -3.20
C PRO A 155 13.80 -7.30 -3.46
N HIS A 156 12.68 -7.15 -2.75
CA HIS A 156 11.45 -7.90 -3.03
C HIS A 156 11.05 -7.81 -4.51
N HIS A 157 10.46 -8.88 -5.05
CA HIS A 157 10.05 -9.02 -6.45
C HIS A 157 11.20 -9.03 -7.47
N SER A 158 12.46 -9.12 -7.02
CA SER A 158 13.60 -9.39 -7.88
C SER A 158 13.71 -10.89 -8.16
N GLU A 159 14.13 -11.27 -9.37
CA GLU A 159 14.46 -12.66 -9.72
C GLU A 159 15.64 -13.22 -8.90
N ARG A 160 16.42 -12.32 -8.28
CA ARG A 160 17.56 -12.64 -7.41
C ARG A 160 17.23 -12.56 -5.92
N PHE A 161 15.93 -12.38 -5.60
CA PHE A 161 15.52 -12.31 -4.20
C PHE A 161 15.82 -13.62 -3.49
N ASP A 162 16.50 -13.50 -2.37
CA ASP A 162 16.84 -14.61 -1.48
C ASP A 162 16.94 -14.12 -0.05
N VAL A 163 16.94 -15.02 0.91
CA VAL A 163 16.90 -14.74 2.35
C VAL A 163 18.04 -15.42 3.08
N ASP A 164 18.54 -14.77 4.13
CA ASP A 164 19.41 -15.44 5.09
C ASP A 164 18.56 -16.35 5.98
N GLU A 165 18.63 -17.67 5.74
CA GLU A 165 17.86 -18.66 6.47
C GLU A 165 18.15 -18.66 7.98
N SER A 166 19.30 -18.15 8.41
CA SER A 166 19.60 -17.99 9.84
C SER A 166 18.64 -17.05 10.57
N ALA A 167 17.96 -16.17 9.82
CA ALA A 167 16.92 -15.29 10.35
C ALA A 167 15.62 -16.01 10.75
N MET A 168 15.37 -17.21 10.22
CA MET A 168 14.14 -17.98 10.51
C MET A 168 13.98 -18.30 11.99
N VAL A 169 15.09 -18.54 12.71
CA VAL A 169 15.05 -18.78 14.15
C VAL A 169 14.41 -17.62 14.91
N HIS A 170 14.73 -16.39 14.52
CA HIS A 170 14.15 -15.19 15.13
C HIS A 170 12.65 -15.04 14.81
N GLY A 171 12.24 -15.41 13.60
CA GLY A 171 10.82 -15.43 13.21
C GLY A 171 10.03 -16.44 14.05
N ILE A 172 10.52 -17.68 14.17
CA ILE A 172 9.88 -18.73 14.99
C ILE A 172 9.78 -18.30 16.45
N CYS A 173 10.85 -17.72 17.00
CA CYS A 173 10.82 -17.22 18.37
C CYS A 173 9.76 -16.11 18.57
N ALA A 174 9.55 -15.25 17.57
CA ALA A 174 8.53 -14.21 17.65
C ALA A 174 7.09 -14.74 17.60
N GLU A 175 6.86 -15.86 16.90
CA GLU A 175 5.53 -16.48 16.80
C GLU A 175 5.11 -17.23 18.09
N VAL A 176 6.08 -17.67 18.88
CA VAL A 176 5.81 -18.41 20.13
C VAL A 176 5.95 -17.54 21.38
N ALA A 177 6.30 -16.27 21.22
CA ALA A 177 6.49 -15.30 22.30
C ALA A 177 5.17 -14.69 22.79
#